data_70102f667be075788a755c69a8d28411
#
_entry.id   70102f667be075788a755c69a8d28411
#
_cell.length_a   1.000
_cell.length_b   1.000
_cell.length_c   1.000
_cell.angle_alpha   90.00
_cell.angle_beta   90.00
_cell.angle_gamma   90.00
#
_symmetry.space_group_name_H-M   'P 1'
#
loop_
_entity.id
_entity.type
_entity.pdbx_description
1 polymer ?
#
loop_
_entity_poly.entity_id
_entity_poly.type
_entity_poly.pdbx_seq_one_letter_code
_entity_poly.pdbx_strand_id
1 'polypeptide(L)'
;VGSEMCIRDRYDMSLTDNSTIDSRSGMNPKEQLDAIFAAVAPLYKERDKTYSEIKKLLNPYGVCGLSIKELEQQEKKYVKKYFKDQILPILSPQIVDANHPFPHLLNKELYVIASLKQNGTSMIGIVPVPQFVSDILYLPGHDIRYIRMEKVIMEYLDVVFDKYEVSSKNYICVTRNADVSPDDEALEINDDFRLLMQETLHKRRRMAVVRMETAEPLDKELEKYFCDKFKITPAQIYRTKMPMKLDYIFSIMDKVPASLKRSLIDEPFTPQPSRYLTDGKVIPQVKKKDILLSYPYESMDPFLRMIKEAAYDPTVLTIRITIYRLAKKARLVEYLCAAAENGKEVTVLIELRARFDEQNNIDWSERLEEAGCRVIYGFEGYKVHSKICLITYRNRNNIEYITPVSYTHLRAHE
;
A
#
# COMPACT_ATOMS: atom_id res chain seq x y z
N VAL A 1 0.59 -11.00 4.22
CA VAL A 1 -0.67 -10.21 4.31
C VAL A 1 -1.57 -10.79 5.38
N GLY A 2 -1.92 -12.10 5.36
CA GLY A 2 -2.81 -12.70 6.35
C GLY A 2 -2.33 -12.58 7.81
N SER A 3 -1.04 -12.82 8.08
CA SER A 3 -0.48 -12.72 9.43
C SER A 3 -0.53 -11.29 10.01
N GLU A 4 -0.37 -10.29 9.17
CA GLU A 4 -0.41 -8.88 9.60
C GLU A 4 -1.84 -8.45 9.99
N MET A 5 -2.84 -8.88 9.24
CA MET A 5 -4.25 -8.67 9.59
C MET A 5 -4.62 -9.37 10.90
N CYS A 6 -4.23 -10.65 11.04
CA CYS A 6 -4.48 -11.40 12.28
C CYS A 6 -3.85 -10.74 13.51
N ILE A 7 -2.63 -10.20 13.39
CA ILE A 7 -1.96 -9.49 14.49
C ILE A 7 -2.78 -8.26 14.92
N ARG A 8 -3.26 -7.48 13.96
CA ARG A 8 -4.02 -6.26 14.24
C ARG A 8 -5.34 -6.55 14.93
N ASP A 9 -6.16 -7.44 14.34
CA ASP A 9 -7.45 -7.81 14.90
C ASP A 9 -7.33 -8.37 16.32
N ARG A 10 -6.33 -9.23 16.58
CA ARG A 10 -6.10 -9.82 17.89
C ARG A 10 -5.51 -8.85 18.90
N TYR A 11 -4.72 -7.86 18.43
CA TYR A 11 -4.18 -6.83 19.31
C TYR A 11 -5.31 -6.01 19.94
N ASP A 12 -6.26 -5.52 19.16
CA ASP A 12 -7.39 -4.74 19.67
C ASP A 12 -8.27 -5.58 20.60
N MET A 13 -8.58 -6.81 20.22
CA MET A 13 -9.32 -7.75 21.09
C MET A 13 -8.58 -8.00 22.42
N SER A 14 -7.27 -8.09 22.41
CA SER A 14 -6.48 -8.31 23.64
C SER A 14 -6.51 -7.12 24.60
N LEU A 15 -6.78 -5.92 24.10
CA LEU A 15 -6.91 -4.70 24.92
C LEU A 15 -8.33 -4.52 25.46
N THR A 16 -9.36 -4.97 24.74
CA THR A 16 -10.76 -4.77 25.08
C THR A 16 -11.35 -5.94 25.87
N ASP A 17 -11.16 -7.15 25.39
CA ASP A 17 -11.66 -8.37 26.04
C ASP A 17 -10.74 -9.57 25.78
N ASN A 18 -9.79 -9.78 26.68
CA ASN A 18 -8.87 -10.92 26.63
C ASN A 18 -9.49 -12.22 27.18
N SER A 19 -10.75 -12.22 27.66
CA SER A 19 -11.42 -13.40 28.21
C SER A 19 -12.14 -14.22 27.14
N THR A 20 -12.45 -13.64 25.99
CA THR A 20 -13.13 -14.33 24.89
C THR A 20 -12.24 -15.40 24.28
N ILE A 21 -12.71 -16.65 24.29
CA ILE A 21 -12.01 -17.79 23.69
C ILE A 21 -12.52 -18.02 22.26
N ASP A 22 -11.61 -18.01 21.30
CA ASP A 22 -11.92 -18.35 19.91
C ASP A 22 -12.28 -19.84 19.79
N SER A 23 -13.46 -20.14 19.25
CA SER A 23 -14.01 -21.50 19.18
C SER A 23 -13.21 -22.44 18.28
N ARG A 24 -12.38 -21.93 17.36
CA ARG A 24 -11.58 -22.73 16.42
C ARG A 24 -10.21 -23.05 16.98
N SER A 25 -9.55 -22.08 17.62
CA SER A 25 -8.20 -22.26 18.16
C SER A 25 -8.19 -22.68 19.62
N GLY A 26 -9.27 -22.43 20.37
CA GLY A 26 -9.33 -22.64 21.82
C GLY A 26 -8.47 -21.66 22.63
N MET A 27 -8.00 -20.56 21.99
CA MET A 27 -7.08 -19.59 22.55
C MET A 27 -7.78 -18.24 22.80
N ASN A 28 -7.36 -17.52 23.83
CA ASN A 28 -7.71 -16.11 23.98
C ASN A 28 -6.89 -15.22 23.03
N PRO A 29 -7.25 -13.94 22.84
CA PRO A 29 -6.55 -13.04 21.90
C PRO A 29 -5.05 -12.91 22.15
N LYS A 30 -4.62 -12.87 23.41
CA LYS A 30 -3.20 -12.77 23.77
C LYS A 30 -2.44 -14.05 23.42
N GLU A 31 -2.98 -15.20 23.76
CA GLU A 31 -2.40 -16.50 23.39
C GLU A 31 -2.29 -16.66 21.87
N GLN A 32 -3.29 -16.20 21.12
CA GLN A 32 -3.24 -16.18 19.65
C GLN A 32 -2.12 -15.27 19.13
N LEU A 33 -1.94 -14.07 19.72
CA LEU A 33 -0.82 -13.18 19.36
C LEU A 33 0.53 -13.82 19.63
N ASP A 34 0.72 -14.42 20.79
CA ASP A 34 1.97 -15.06 21.16
C ASP A 34 2.27 -16.25 20.21
N ALA A 35 1.28 -17.03 19.86
CA ALA A 35 1.39 -18.12 18.87
C ALA A 35 1.74 -17.57 17.47
N ILE A 36 1.13 -16.45 17.03
CA ILE A 36 1.44 -15.82 15.77
C ILE A 36 2.88 -15.30 15.75
N PHE A 37 3.34 -14.62 16.80
CA PHE A 37 4.70 -14.11 16.85
C PHE A 37 5.72 -15.25 16.82
N ALA A 38 5.47 -16.32 17.55
CA ALA A 38 6.32 -17.52 17.52
C ALA A 38 6.37 -18.17 16.13
N ALA A 39 5.22 -18.26 15.43
CA ALA A 39 5.14 -18.83 14.09
C ALA A 39 5.78 -17.93 13.02
N VAL A 40 5.73 -16.61 13.18
CA VAL A 40 6.30 -15.63 12.22
C VAL A 40 7.81 -15.54 12.33
N ALA A 41 8.39 -15.67 13.52
CA ALA A 41 9.83 -15.50 13.74
C ALA A 41 10.73 -16.36 12.83
N PRO A 42 10.49 -17.67 12.60
CA PRO A 42 11.29 -18.47 11.66
C PRO A 42 11.13 -18.02 10.20
N LEU A 43 9.95 -17.48 9.81
CA LEU A 43 9.70 -17.01 8.45
C LEU A 43 10.60 -15.83 8.05
N TYR A 44 11.04 -15.01 9.02
CA TYR A 44 12.02 -13.96 8.76
C TYR A 44 13.36 -14.51 8.30
N LYS A 45 13.82 -15.63 8.88
CA LYS A 45 15.06 -16.29 8.48
C LYS A 45 14.95 -16.90 7.08
N GLU A 46 13.82 -17.53 6.78
CA GLU A 46 13.54 -18.11 5.47
C GLU A 46 13.46 -17.01 4.40
N ARG A 47 12.76 -15.93 4.68
CA ARG A 47 12.66 -14.73 3.83
C ARG A 47 14.02 -14.14 3.50
N ASP A 48 14.87 -13.96 4.52
CA ASP A 48 16.24 -13.44 4.36
C ASP A 48 17.11 -14.35 3.49
N LYS A 49 16.97 -15.69 3.65
CA LYS A 49 17.66 -16.69 2.84
C LYS A 49 17.21 -16.60 1.39
N THR A 50 15.89 -16.65 1.15
CA THR A 50 15.31 -16.58 -0.20
C THR A 50 15.71 -15.27 -0.91
N TYR A 51 15.66 -14.13 -0.22
CA TYR A 51 16.12 -12.85 -0.78
C TYR A 51 17.60 -12.90 -1.19
N SER A 52 18.45 -13.48 -0.34
CA SER A 52 19.89 -13.63 -0.64
C SER A 52 20.14 -14.53 -1.84
N GLU A 53 19.35 -15.58 -2.01
CA GLU A 53 19.43 -16.49 -3.17
C GLU A 53 18.99 -15.78 -4.45
N ILE A 54 17.86 -15.08 -4.43
CA ILE A 54 17.38 -14.27 -5.57
C ILE A 54 18.41 -13.22 -5.97
N LYS A 55 18.98 -12.51 -5.00
CA LYS A 55 20.04 -11.53 -5.26
C LYS A 55 21.22 -12.14 -5.99
N LYS A 56 21.67 -13.34 -5.60
CA LYS A 56 22.77 -14.05 -6.27
C LYS A 56 22.40 -14.47 -7.70
N LEU A 57 21.15 -14.91 -7.90
CA LEU A 57 20.66 -15.30 -9.23
C LEU A 57 20.53 -14.13 -10.20
N LEU A 58 20.32 -12.91 -9.69
CA LEU A 58 20.23 -11.69 -10.51
C LEU A 58 21.58 -11.11 -10.90
N ASN A 59 22.66 -11.39 -10.15
CA ASN A 59 23.99 -10.85 -10.42
C ASN A 59 24.52 -11.18 -11.83
N PRO A 60 24.40 -12.42 -12.37
CA PRO A 60 24.84 -12.73 -13.74
C PRO A 60 24.12 -11.95 -14.83
N TYR A 61 22.95 -11.39 -14.51
CA TYR A 61 22.17 -10.57 -15.42
C TYR A 61 22.48 -9.07 -15.29
N GLY A 62 23.55 -8.70 -14.54
CA GLY A 62 23.93 -7.31 -14.33
C GLY A 62 23.02 -6.54 -13.36
N VAL A 63 22.12 -7.21 -12.62
CA VAL A 63 21.25 -6.57 -11.63
C VAL A 63 21.85 -6.79 -10.24
N CYS A 64 22.57 -5.79 -9.74
CA CYS A 64 23.40 -5.91 -8.54
C CYS A 64 23.05 -4.86 -7.48
N GLY A 65 22.36 -5.30 -6.43
CA GLY A 65 22.17 -4.48 -5.22
C GLY A 65 23.38 -4.57 -4.30
N LEU A 66 24.06 -3.46 -4.06
CA LEU A 66 25.36 -3.42 -3.39
C LEU A 66 25.27 -2.81 -1.97
N SER A 67 26.25 -3.12 -1.14
CA SER A 67 26.55 -2.39 0.09
C SER A 67 27.73 -1.44 -0.17
N ILE A 68 27.93 -0.47 0.72
CA ILE A 68 29.08 0.48 0.60
C ILE A 68 30.42 -0.24 0.53
N LYS A 69 30.56 -1.39 1.21
CA LYS A 69 31.80 -2.16 1.21
C LYS A 69 32.13 -2.78 -0.15
N GLU A 70 31.10 -3.11 -0.93
CA GLU A 70 31.20 -3.73 -2.26
C GLU A 70 31.41 -2.71 -3.39
N LEU A 71 31.36 -1.40 -3.08
CA LEU A 71 31.55 -0.33 -4.05
C LEU A 71 33.01 -0.15 -4.42
N GLU A 72 33.26 0.15 -5.71
CA GLU A 72 34.55 0.58 -6.22
C GLU A 72 34.90 2.00 -5.76
N GLN A 73 36.18 2.40 -5.88
CA GLN A 73 36.63 3.72 -5.42
C GLN A 73 35.92 4.89 -6.10
N GLN A 74 35.61 4.77 -7.39
CA GLN A 74 34.87 5.79 -8.14
C GLN A 74 33.42 5.86 -7.72
N GLU A 75 32.80 4.71 -7.50
CA GLU A 75 31.41 4.61 -6.99
C GLU A 75 31.30 5.19 -5.59
N LYS A 76 32.25 4.91 -4.69
CA LYS A 76 32.29 5.52 -3.35
C LYS A 76 32.36 7.05 -3.40
N LYS A 77 33.19 7.59 -4.33
CA LYS A 77 33.27 9.05 -4.54
C LYS A 77 31.95 9.61 -5.05
N TYR A 78 31.29 8.91 -5.99
CA TYR A 78 30.00 9.28 -6.53
C TYR A 78 28.92 9.30 -5.44
N VAL A 79 28.79 8.20 -4.68
CA VAL A 79 27.80 8.09 -3.57
C VAL A 79 28.04 9.17 -2.52
N LYS A 80 29.29 9.42 -2.12
CA LYS A 80 29.66 10.47 -1.17
C LYS A 80 29.26 11.86 -1.67
N LYS A 81 29.53 12.16 -2.94
CA LYS A 81 29.15 13.43 -3.56
C LYS A 81 27.63 13.57 -3.60
N TYR A 82 26.94 12.54 -4.11
CA TYR A 82 25.48 12.53 -4.17
C TYR A 82 24.85 12.74 -2.77
N PHE A 83 25.37 12.02 -1.76
CA PHE A 83 24.90 12.21 -0.39
C PHE A 83 25.05 13.67 0.07
N LYS A 84 26.23 14.26 -0.09
CA LYS A 84 26.51 15.63 0.34
C LYS A 84 25.68 16.68 -0.38
N ASP A 85 25.53 16.53 -1.70
CA ASP A 85 24.92 17.54 -2.55
C ASP A 85 23.39 17.43 -2.61
N GLN A 86 22.84 16.22 -2.52
CA GLN A 86 21.42 15.97 -2.78
C GLN A 86 20.65 15.43 -1.55
N ILE A 87 21.31 14.69 -0.66
CA ILE A 87 20.61 14.04 0.45
C ILE A 87 20.78 14.82 1.75
N LEU A 88 22.01 15.14 2.14
CA LEU A 88 22.29 15.82 3.40
C LEU A 88 21.47 17.12 3.61
N PRO A 89 21.29 18.00 2.61
CA PRO A 89 20.55 19.24 2.79
C PRO A 89 19.04 19.07 3.05
N ILE A 90 18.48 17.90 2.72
CA ILE A 90 17.05 17.62 2.84
C ILE A 90 16.72 16.71 4.02
N LEU A 91 17.74 16.20 4.74
CA LEU A 91 17.52 15.40 5.93
C LEU A 91 17.00 16.24 7.08
N SER A 92 16.13 15.65 7.89
CA SER A 92 15.60 16.25 9.12
C SER A 92 16.00 15.39 10.33
N PRO A 93 17.29 15.43 10.74
CA PRO A 93 17.75 14.66 11.87
C PRO A 93 17.12 15.17 13.17
N GLN A 94 16.75 14.25 14.04
CA GLN A 94 16.19 14.53 15.35
C GLN A 94 17.03 13.83 16.41
N ILE A 95 17.20 14.48 17.55
CA ILE A 95 17.90 13.93 18.71
C ILE A 95 16.87 13.73 19.81
N VAL A 96 16.87 12.54 20.39
CA VAL A 96 16.02 12.16 21.51
C VAL A 96 16.88 12.09 22.77
N ASP A 97 16.55 12.96 23.71
CA ASP A 97 17.17 13.04 25.02
C ASP A 97 16.12 13.36 26.09
N ALA A 98 16.56 13.77 27.29
CA ALA A 98 15.64 14.14 28.37
C ALA A 98 14.75 15.36 28.05
N ASN A 99 15.18 16.25 27.16
CA ASN A 99 14.49 17.49 26.81
C ASN A 99 13.71 17.40 25.50
N HIS A 100 14.11 16.47 24.63
CA HIS A 100 13.52 16.30 23.30
C HIS A 100 12.78 14.97 23.22
N PRO A 101 11.45 14.99 23.15
CA PRO A 101 10.63 13.79 23.15
C PRO A 101 10.86 12.95 21.89
N PHE A 102 10.65 11.66 22.02
CA PHE A 102 10.72 10.72 20.89
C PHE A 102 9.69 11.08 19.81
N PRO A 103 10.10 11.21 18.53
CA PRO A 103 9.19 11.56 17.44
C PRO A 103 8.17 10.47 17.16
N HIS A 104 7.08 10.86 16.55
CA HIS A 104 6.10 9.91 16.06
C HIS A 104 6.60 9.24 14.79
N LEU A 105 6.90 7.93 14.85
CA LEU A 105 7.27 7.15 13.67
C LEU A 105 6.02 6.76 12.87
N LEU A 106 6.01 7.07 11.58
CA LEU A 106 4.92 6.72 10.67
C LEU A 106 4.89 5.22 10.38
N ASN A 107 3.70 4.70 10.07
CA ASN A 107 3.49 3.30 9.75
C ASN A 107 4.23 2.91 8.47
N LYS A 108 5.04 1.83 8.54
CA LYS A 108 5.81 1.26 7.42
C LYS A 108 6.82 2.21 6.78
N GLU A 109 7.23 3.28 7.48
CA GLU A 109 8.30 4.16 7.03
C GLU A 109 9.65 3.77 7.61
N LEU A 110 10.72 4.04 6.83
CA LEU A 110 12.09 3.75 7.24
C LEU A 110 12.69 4.92 8.01
N TYR A 111 13.35 4.59 9.10
CA TYR A 111 14.10 5.54 9.92
C TYR A 111 15.50 5.00 10.15
N VAL A 112 16.51 5.79 9.83
CA VAL A 112 17.89 5.49 10.23
C VAL A 112 18.10 6.01 11.64
N ILE A 113 18.66 5.17 12.52
CA ILE A 113 18.87 5.48 13.92
C ILE A 113 20.34 5.34 14.28
N ALA A 114 20.78 6.12 15.26
CA ALA A 114 22.11 6.07 15.82
C ALA A 114 22.09 6.17 17.35
N SER A 115 22.95 5.42 18.03
CA SER A 115 23.31 5.70 19.41
C SER A 115 24.36 6.79 19.42
N LEU A 116 24.03 7.92 20.02
CA LEU A 116 24.88 9.12 20.10
C LEU A 116 25.42 9.32 21.51
N LYS A 117 26.64 9.85 21.60
CA LYS A 117 27.23 10.25 22.89
C LYS A 117 27.76 11.67 22.78
N GLN A 118 27.52 12.47 23.83
CA GLN A 118 28.11 13.79 24.00
C GLN A 118 28.31 14.06 25.50
N ASN A 119 29.50 14.42 25.89
CA ASN A 119 29.86 14.72 27.31
C ASN A 119 29.41 13.63 28.30
N GLY A 120 29.52 12.37 27.90
CA GLY A 120 29.11 11.21 28.73
C GLY A 120 27.61 10.90 28.76
N THR A 121 26.78 11.70 28.10
CA THR A 121 25.34 11.47 27.98
C THR A 121 25.03 10.68 26.74
N SER A 122 24.23 9.61 26.89
CA SER A 122 23.73 8.81 25.76
C SER A 122 22.41 9.38 25.24
N MET A 123 22.26 9.43 23.92
CA MET A 123 21.10 9.94 23.22
C MET A 123 20.81 9.08 22.00
N ILE A 124 19.64 9.22 21.41
CA ILE A 124 19.25 8.53 20.16
C ILE A 124 19.11 9.55 19.06
N GLY A 125 19.89 9.40 17.98
CA GLY A 125 19.70 10.11 16.73
C GLY A 125 18.70 9.38 15.86
N ILE A 126 17.74 10.11 15.26
CA ILE A 126 16.73 9.54 14.37
C ILE A 126 16.70 10.39 13.09
N VAL A 127 16.80 9.73 11.94
CA VAL A 127 16.74 10.36 10.62
C VAL A 127 15.67 9.67 9.80
N PRO A 128 14.53 10.32 9.51
CA PRO A 128 13.56 9.80 8.55
C PRO A 128 14.19 9.64 7.17
N VAL A 129 13.97 8.52 6.51
CA VAL A 129 14.33 8.37 5.08
C VAL A 129 13.29 9.16 4.27
N PRO A 130 13.70 10.18 3.48
CA PRO A 130 12.76 11.04 2.78
C PRO A 130 11.95 10.27 1.73
N GLN A 131 10.62 10.35 1.76
CA GLN A 131 9.71 9.62 0.85
C GLN A 131 9.73 10.13 -0.59
N PHE A 132 10.12 11.40 -0.80
CA PHE A 132 10.19 12.03 -2.12
C PHE A 132 11.51 11.77 -2.85
N VAL A 133 12.45 11.04 -2.22
CA VAL A 133 13.70 10.60 -2.83
C VAL A 133 13.54 9.14 -3.25
N SER A 134 14.21 8.75 -4.33
CA SER A 134 14.24 7.34 -4.76
C SER A 134 14.77 6.44 -3.66
N ASP A 135 14.12 5.29 -3.43
CA ASP A 135 14.55 4.28 -2.45
C ASP A 135 15.94 3.70 -2.76
N ILE A 136 16.41 3.87 -4.01
CA ILE A 136 17.72 3.39 -4.47
C ILE A 136 18.46 4.47 -5.24
N LEU A 137 19.79 4.48 -5.10
CA LEU A 137 20.71 5.24 -5.91
C LEU A 137 21.35 4.31 -6.93
N TYR A 138 21.14 4.56 -8.22
CA TYR A 138 21.85 3.88 -9.29
C TYR A 138 23.28 4.36 -9.37
N LEU A 139 24.20 3.42 -9.57
CA LEU A 139 25.62 3.72 -9.74
C LEU A 139 25.95 3.94 -11.22
N PRO A 140 26.99 4.74 -11.53
CA PRO A 140 27.43 4.93 -12.90
C PRO A 140 27.89 3.61 -13.53
N GLY A 141 27.61 3.39 -14.82
CA GLY A 141 28.01 2.21 -15.57
C GLY A 141 26.91 1.69 -16.49
N HIS A 142 27.15 0.53 -17.11
CA HIS A 142 26.22 -0.12 -18.04
C HIS A 142 25.26 -1.11 -17.35
N ASP A 143 25.68 -1.68 -16.23
CA ASP A 143 24.88 -2.62 -15.44
C ASP A 143 23.89 -1.88 -14.52
N ILE A 144 22.84 -2.58 -14.08
CA ILE A 144 21.88 -2.08 -13.11
C ILE A 144 22.47 -2.28 -11.71
N ARG A 145 23.51 -1.51 -11.40
CA ARG A 145 24.15 -1.49 -10.08
C ARG A 145 23.50 -0.41 -9.23
N TYR A 146 23.12 -0.75 -8.01
CA TYR A 146 22.43 0.20 -7.14
C TYR A 146 22.76 -0.03 -5.67
N ILE A 147 22.56 1.03 -4.89
CA ILE A 147 22.60 0.99 -3.43
C ILE A 147 21.30 1.58 -2.86
N ARG A 148 20.80 1.00 -1.79
CA ARG A 148 19.56 1.48 -1.13
C ARG A 148 19.83 2.73 -0.32
N MET A 149 18.86 3.67 -0.33
CA MET A 149 19.02 5.00 0.24
C MET A 149 19.23 4.97 1.76
N GLU A 150 18.53 4.10 2.49
CA GLU A 150 18.74 3.95 3.94
C GLU A 150 20.15 3.49 4.28
N LYS A 151 20.81 2.71 3.40
CA LYS A 151 22.22 2.32 3.58
C LYS A 151 23.18 3.47 3.28
N VAL A 152 22.85 4.32 2.33
CA VAL A 152 23.62 5.54 2.05
C VAL A 152 23.55 6.48 3.24
N ILE A 153 22.34 6.73 3.77
CA ILE A 153 22.15 7.61 4.94
C ILE A 153 22.87 7.02 6.15
N MET A 154 22.72 5.72 6.41
CA MET A 154 23.36 5.03 7.54
C MET A 154 24.89 5.13 7.50
N GLU A 155 25.50 5.03 6.31
CA GLU A 155 26.95 5.15 6.16
C GLU A 155 27.47 6.52 6.62
N TYR A 156 26.77 7.58 6.26
CA TYR A 156 27.21 8.96 6.53
C TYR A 156 26.56 9.59 7.78
N LEU A 157 26.07 8.79 8.73
CA LEU A 157 25.49 9.32 9.98
C LEU A 157 26.47 10.16 10.79
N ASP A 158 27.77 9.85 10.74
CA ASP A 158 28.81 10.67 11.37
C ASP A 158 28.87 12.11 10.80
N VAL A 159 28.46 12.28 9.55
CA VAL A 159 28.37 13.60 8.93
C VAL A 159 27.06 14.30 9.28
N VAL A 160 25.98 13.54 9.46
CA VAL A 160 24.68 14.07 9.88
C VAL A 160 24.71 14.54 11.33
N PHE A 161 25.40 13.80 12.19
CA PHE A 161 25.55 14.08 13.62
C PHE A 161 26.98 14.47 13.97
N ASP A 162 27.56 15.42 13.23
CA ASP A 162 28.97 15.83 13.30
C ASP A 162 29.43 16.34 14.68
N LYS A 163 28.49 16.74 15.55
CA LYS A 163 28.75 17.23 16.91
C LYS A 163 28.69 16.12 17.98
N TYR A 164 28.41 14.88 17.57
CA TYR A 164 28.19 13.74 18.45
C TYR A 164 29.09 12.56 18.08
N GLU A 165 29.48 11.78 19.06
CA GLU A 165 30.11 10.48 18.83
C GLU A 165 29.03 9.46 18.47
N VAL A 166 29.08 8.89 17.25
CA VAL A 166 28.16 7.85 16.77
C VAL A 166 28.71 6.48 17.16
N SER A 167 28.11 5.82 18.15
CA SER A 167 28.58 4.54 18.68
C SER A 167 27.93 3.32 18.02
N SER A 168 26.69 3.44 17.53
CA SER A 168 26.03 2.39 16.75
C SER A 168 25.14 3.00 15.67
N LYS A 169 24.91 2.23 14.60
CA LYS A 169 24.09 2.63 13.46
C LYS A 169 23.12 1.50 13.09
N ASN A 170 21.87 1.83 12.86
CA ASN A 170 20.85 0.87 12.45
C ASN A 170 19.79 1.58 11.58
N TYR A 171 18.89 0.85 10.97
CA TYR A 171 17.62 1.38 10.47
C TYR A 171 16.47 0.48 10.88
N ILE A 172 15.34 1.10 11.07
CA ILE A 172 14.15 0.47 11.62
C ILE A 172 12.91 0.81 10.81
N CYS A 173 11.91 -0.06 10.93
CA CYS A 173 10.57 0.16 10.41
C CYS A 173 9.56 -0.31 11.45
N VAL A 174 8.52 0.50 11.71
CA VAL A 174 7.43 0.10 12.60
C VAL A 174 6.17 -0.19 11.81
N THR A 175 5.46 -1.25 12.20
CA THR A 175 4.10 -1.52 11.74
C THR A 175 3.14 -1.14 12.85
N ARG A 176 2.18 -0.25 12.52
CA ARG A 176 1.14 0.17 13.45
C ARG A 176 -0.15 -0.60 13.22
N ASN A 177 -0.93 -0.73 14.27
CA ASN A 177 -2.31 -1.13 14.14
C ASN A 177 -3.05 -0.07 13.31
N ALA A 178 -3.59 -0.45 12.15
CA ALA A 178 -4.28 0.44 11.24
C ALA A 178 -5.75 0.01 11.03
N ASP A 179 -6.28 -0.79 11.94
CA ASP A 179 -7.59 -1.44 11.80
C ASP A 179 -8.67 -0.76 12.66
N VAL A 180 -8.70 0.57 12.68
CA VAL A 180 -9.87 1.30 13.16
C VAL A 180 -10.93 1.25 12.07
N SER A 181 -12.11 0.74 12.40
CA SER A 181 -13.30 0.83 11.56
C SER A 181 -14.08 2.10 11.91
N PRO A 182 -14.71 2.77 10.94
CA PRO A 182 -15.69 3.82 11.24
C PRO A 182 -16.88 3.32 12.08
N ASP A 183 -17.11 2.00 12.08
CA ASP A 183 -18.20 1.37 12.87
C ASP A 183 -17.87 1.33 14.37
N ASP A 184 -16.64 1.58 14.79
CA ASP A 184 -16.21 1.63 16.20
C ASP A 184 -16.54 2.98 16.86
N GLU A 185 -16.97 3.97 16.09
CA GLU A 185 -17.41 5.27 16.58
C GLU A 185 -18.91 5.43 16.32
N ALA A 186 -19.69 5.71 17.37
CA ALA A 186 -21.12 5.99 17.26
C ALA A 186 -21.34 7.20 16.33
N LEU A 187 -21.88 6.93 15.13
CA LEU A 187 -22.21 7.95 14.15
C LEU A 187 -23.47 8.71 14.60
N GLU A 188 -23.37 10.01 14.73
CA GLU A 188 -24.54 10.85 14.66
C GLU A 188 -25.06 10.87 13.20
N ILE A 189 -26.36 10.71 13.01
CA ILE A 189 -27.07 10.42 11.73
C ILE A 189 -26.82 11.47 10.61
N ASN A 190 -26.04 12.52 10.86
CA ASN A 190 -25.79 13.64 9.93
C ASN A 190 -24.33 13.82 9.50
N ASP A 191 -23.41 12.94 9.87
CA ASP A 191 -22.00 13.12 9.52
C ASP A 191 -21.70 12.61 8.10
N ASP A 192 -20.97 13.41 7.33
CA ASP A 192 -20.45 13.01 6.02
C ASP A 192 -19.48 11.82 6.20
N PHE A 193 -19.92 10.63 5.80
CA PHE A 193 -19.14 9.38 5.94
C PHE A 193 -17.74 9.49 5.32
N ARG A 194 -17.56 10.35 4.32
CA ARG A 194 -16.25 10.63 3.73
C ARG A 194 -15.33 11.37 4.71
N LEU A 195 -15.84 12.39 5.41
CA LEU A 195 -15.06 13.11 6.44
C LEU A 195 -14.68 12.17 7.56
N LEU A 196 -15.60 11.33 8.02
CA LEU A 196 -15.32 10.30 9.01
C LEU A 196 -14.22 9.34 8.54
N MET A 197 -14.28 8.90 7.29
CA MET A 197 -13.21 8.04 6.72
C MET A 197 -11.87 8.74 6.68
N GLN A 198 -11.81 10.02 6.30
CA GLN A 198 -10.58 10.82 6.33
C GLN A 198 -10.03 10.94 7.76
N GLU A 199 -10.87 11.22 8.74
CA GLU A 199 -10.49 11.26 10.16
C GLU A 199 -10.00 9.90 10.65
N THR A 200 -10.71 8.82 10.31
CA THR A 200 -10.31 7.45 10.63
C THR A 200 -8.94 7.12 10.04
N LEU A 201 -8.68 7.48 8.78
CA LEU A 201 -7.36 7.31 8.16
C LEU A 201 -6.28 8.13 8.87
N HIS A 202 -6.64 9.32 9.37
CA HIS A 202 -5.72 10.14 10.16
C HIS A 202 -5.43 9.53 11.55
N LYS A 203 -6.45 9.00 12.22
CA LYS A 203 -6.32 8.28 13.51
C LYS A 203 -5.48 7.02 13.35
N ARG A 204 -5.67 6.23 12.28
CA ARG A 204 -4.85 5.04 11.97
C ARG A 204 -3.35 5.31 11.94
N ARG A 205 -2.93 6.51 11.55
CA ARG A 205 -1.51 6.90 11.55
C ARG A 205 -0.92 6.97 12.95
N ARG A 206 -1.74 7.17 13.98
CA ARG A 206 -1.33 7.33 15.39
C ARG A 206 -1.53 6.08 16.25
N MET A 207 -2.06 5.01 15.69
CA MET A 207 -2.34 3.76 16.42
C MET A 207 -1.10 3.09 16.98
N ALA A 208 -1.29 2.18 17.94
CA ALA A 208 -0.24 1.45 18.61
C ALA A 208 0.69 0.72 17.64
N VAL A 209 1.98 0.64 17.97
CA VAL A 209 2.93 -0.19 17.26
C VAL A 209 2.66 -1.66 17.61
N VAL A 210 2.53 -2.52 16.61
CA VAL A 210 2.30 -3.97 16.78
C VAL A 210 3.52 -4.80 16.38
N ARG A 211 4.45 -4.22 15.62
CA ARG A 211 5.69 -4.87 15.17
C ARG A 211 6.76 -3.82 14.88
N MET A 212 7.99 -4.15 15.18
CA MET A 212 9.18 -3.41 14.79
C MET A 212 10.15 -4.31 14.04
N GLU A 213 10.71 -3.82 12.95
CA GLU A 213 11.76 -4.49 12.18
C GLU A 213 13.06 -3.70 12.31
N THR A 214 14.19 -4.41 12.44
CA THR A 214 15.53 -3.83 12.59
C THR A 214 16.50 -4.50 11.62
N ALA A 215 17.46 -3.75 11.09
CA ALA A 215 18.48 -4.32 10.20
C ALA A 215 19.59 -5.03 11.00
N GLU A 216 20.02 -4.44 12.08
CA GLU A 216 21.04 -4.98 12.96
C GLU A 216 20.47 -5.25 14.36
N PRO A 217 21.12 -6.11 15.16
CA PRO A 217 20.69 -6.32 16.54
C PRO A 217 20.68 -5.00 17.30
N LEU A 218 19.69 -4.81 18.14
CA LEU A 218 19.68 -3.72 19.11
C LEU A 218 20.53 -4.12 20.33
N ASP A 219 21.21 -3.17 20.95
CA ASP A 219 21.73 -3.38 22.29
C ASP A 219 20.59 -3.44 23.31
N LYS A 220 20.86 -3.98 24.49
CA LYS A 220 19.82 -4.20 25.52
C LYS A 220 19.14 -2.93 26.00
N GLU A 221 19.86 -1.81 26.05
CA GLU A 221 19.33 -0.53 26.51
C GLU A 221 18.35 0.04 25.44
N LEU A 222 18.75 0.01 24.18
CA LEU A 222 17.95 0.48 23.06
C LEU A 222 16.72 -0.42 22.82
N GLU A 223 16.88 -1.75 22.96
CA GLU A 223 15.76 -2.69 22.87
C GLU A 223 14.74 -2.40 23.98
N LYS A 224 15.20 -2.28 25.23
CA LYS A 224 14.33 -1.93 26.36
C LYS A 224 13.64 -0.59 26.13
N TYR A 225 14.39 0.42 25.68
CA TYR A 225 13.84 1.73 25.39
C TYR A 225 12.70 1.67 24.37
N PHE A 226 12.87 0.94 23.26
CA PHE A 226 11.81 0.80 22.25
C PHE A 226 10.62 -0.03 22.75
N CYS A 227 10.87 -1.09 23.52
CA CYS A 227 9.80 -1.86 24.15
C CYS A 227 8.93 -0.97 25.05
N ASP A 228 9.57 -0.17 25.92
CA ASP A 228 8.87 0.74 26.83
C ASP A 228 8.13 1.85 26.05
N LYS A 229 8.76 2.40 25.02
CA LYS A 229 8.23 3.51 24.24
C LYS A 229 7.05 3.10 23.38
N PHE A 230 7.12 1.95 22.73
CA PHE A 230 6.06 1.46 21.83
C PHE A 230 5.06 0.54 22.51
N LYS A 231 5.28 0.19 23.78
CA LYS A 231 4.46 -0.78 24.52
C LYS A 231 4.40 -2.15 23.83
N ILE A 232 5.54 -2.60 23.30
CA ILE A 232 5.73 -3.90 22.68
C ILE A 232 6.66 -4.78 23.49
N THR A 233 6.67 -6.06 23.19
CA THR A 233 7.58 -7.05 23.78
C THR A 233 8.74 -7.35 22.82
N PRO A 234 9.87 -7.92 23.30
CA PRO A 234 10.96 -8.35 22.42
C PRO A 234 10.52 -9.35 21.34
N ALA A 235 9.46 -10.14 21.57
CA ALA A 235 8.88 -11.06 20.57
C ALA A 235 8.27 -10.34 19.35
N GLN A 236 8.03 -9.04 19.45
CA GLN A 236 7.49 -8.20 18.37
C GLN A 236 8.59 -7.43 17.62
N ILE A 237 9.87 -7.62 18.00
CA ILE A 237 11.03 -7.03 17.33
C ILE A 237 11.70 -8.07 16.45
N TYR A 238 11.69 -7.86 15.14
CA TYR A 238 12.24 -8.78 14.18
C TYR A 238 13.48 -8.21 13.49
N ARG A 239 14.60 -8.94 13.58
CA ARG A 239 15.78 -8.63 12.78
C ARG A 239 15.62 -9.20 11.38
N THR A 240 15.95 -8.39 10.35
CA THR A 240 15.92 -8.82 8.96
C THR A 240 17.10 -8.26 8.15
N LYS A 241 17.70 -9.10 7.32
CA LYS A 241 18.71 -8.72 6.32
C LYS A 241 18.10 -8.33 4.98
N MET A 242 16.89 -8.80 4.72
CA MET A 242 16.11 -8.39 3.57
C MET A 242 15.70 -6.92 3.71
N PRO A 243 15.56 -6.15 2.62
CA PRO A 243 14.96 -4.82 2.66
C PRO A 243 13.58 -4.83 3.31
N MET A 244 13.33 -3.88 4.21
CA MET A 244 12.04 -3.75 4.88
C MET A 244 10.96 -3.18 3.94
N LYS A 245 11.38 -2.44 2.89
CA LYS A 245 10.55 -1.99 1.77
C LYS A 245 11.07 -2.60 0.47
N LEU A 246 10.17 -3.03 -0.41
CA LEU A 246 10.50 -3.68 -1.69
C LEU A 246 10.02 -2.89 -2.91
N ASP A 247 9.40 -1.73 -2.72
CA ASP A 247 8.82 -0.93 -3.80
C ASP A 247 9.85 -0.54 -4.87
N TYR A 248 11.12 -0.39 -4.47
CA TYR A 248 12.23 -0.10 -5.38
C TYR A 248 12.42 -1.14 -6.50
N ILE A 249 11.92 -2.37 -6.33
CA ILE A 249 12.02 -3.43 -7.34
C ILE A 249 11.30 -3.01 -8.63
N PHE A 250 10.17 -2.30 -8.52
CA PHE A 250 9.45 -1.80 -9.69
C PHE A 250 10.30 -0.83 -10.51
N SER A 251 11.07 0.06 -9.86
CA SER A 251 11.97 0.97 -10.57
C SER A 251 13.16 0.25 -11.25
N ILE A 252 13.60 -0.88 -10.68
CA ILE A 252 14.60 -1.75 -11.33
C ILE A 252 14.01 -2.39 -12.58
N MET A 253 12.78 -2.93 -12.48
CA MET A 253 12.10 -3.56 -13.62
C MET A 253 11.94 -2.61 -14.80
N ASP A 254 11.72 -1.32 -14.56
CA ASP A 254 11.62 -0.30 -15.61
C ASP A 254 12.96 -0.12 -16.37
N LYS A 255 14.08 -0.30 -15.69
CA LYS A 255 15.43 -0.17 -16.29
C LYS A 255 15.97 -1.44 -16.92
N VAL A 256 15.40 -2.60 -16.63
CA VAL A 256 15.84 -3.86 -17.24
C VAL A 256 15.62 -3.82 -18.76
N PRO A 257 16.65 -4.06 -19.59
CA PRO A 257 16.53 -4.09 -21.04
C PRO A 257 15.48 -5.11 -21.51
N ALA A 258 14.76 -4.81 -22.59
CA ALA A 258 13.71 -5.68 -23.13
C ALA A 258 14.22 -7.10 -23.46
N SER A 259 15.45 -7.24 -23.93
CA SER A 259 16.09 -8.53 -24.19
C SER A 259 16.22 -9.38 -22.91
N LEU A 260 16.52 -8.74 -21.79
CA LEU A 260 16.71 -9.40 -20.50
C LEU A 260 15.37 -9.66 -19.81
N LYS A 261 14.35 -8.78 -20.00
CA LYS A 261 13.01 -8.97 -19.45
C LYS A 261 12.41 -10.32 -19.82
N ARG A 262 12.62 -10.79 -21.05
CA ARG A 262 12.09 -12.08 -21.54
C ARG A 262 12.57 -13.29 -20.75
N SER A 263 13.73 -13.21 -20.11
CA SER A 263 14.28 -14.32 -19.29
C SER A 263 14.00 -14.17 -17.80
N LEU A 264 13.61 -12.98 -17.32
CA LEU A 264 13.42 -12.68 -15.91
C LEU A 264 11.96 -12.48 -15.51
N ILE A 265 11.09 -12.21 -16.46
CA ILE A 265 9.68 -11.87 -16.22
C ILE A 265 8.84 -12.72 -17.17
N ASP A 266 7.77 -13.30 -16.66
CA ASP A 266 6.78 -13.96 -17.50
C ASP A 266 6.20 -12.97 -18.52
N GLU A 267 5.84 -13.47 -19.70
CA GLU A 267 5.19 -12.63 -20.70
C GLU A 267 3.89 -12.06 -20.12
N PRO A 268 3.66 -10.75 -20.27
CA PRO A 268 2.43 -10.15 -19.79
C PRO A 268 1.23 -10.82 -20.44
N PHE A 269 0.32 -11.31 -19.63
CA PHE A 269 -0.93 -11.85 -20.14
C PHE A 269 -1.72 -10.77 -20.87
N THR A 270 -2.04 -11.00 -22.15
CA THR A 270 -2.88 -10.11 -22.95
C THR A 270 -4.29 -10.65 -23.00
N PRO A 271 -5.28 -10.00 -22.37
CA PRO A 271 -6.68 -10.40 -22.47
C PRO A 271 -7.14 -10.49 -23.91
N GLN A 272 -7.81 -11.57 -24.27
CA GLN A 272 -8.29 -11.81 -25.62
C GLN A 272 -9.57 -11.02 -25.91
N PRO A 273 -9.82 -10.61 -27.15
CA PRO A 273 -11.12 -10.05 -27.52
C PRO A 273 -12.22 -11.11 -27.35
N SER A 274 -13.42 -10.65 -26.97
CA SER A 274 -14.55 -11.58 -26.85
C SER A 274 -14.96 -12.13 -28.22
N ARG A 275 -15.14 -13.46 -28.27
CA ARG A 275 -15.68 -14.14 -29.46
C ARG A 275 -17.16 -13.83 -29.74
N TYR A 276 -17.86 -13.28 -28.75
CA TYR A 276 -19.30 -12.99 -28.84
C TYR A 276 -19.61 -11.56 -29.27
N LEU A 277 -18.60 -10.72 -29.35
CA LEU A 277 -18.69 -9.32 -29.77
C LEU A 277 -17.87 -9.11 -31.03
N THR A 278 -18.46 -8.37 -31.96
CA THR A 278 -17.77 -7.91 -33.16
C THR A 278 -17.24 -6.49 -32.98
N ASP A 279 -16.42 -6.03 -33.92
CA ASP A 279 -16.04 -4.62 -33.98
C ASP A 279 -17.28 -3.75 -34.20
N GLY A 280 -17.33 -2.60 -33.52
CA GLY A 280 -18.46 -1.70 -33.58
C GLY A 280 -19.07 -1.40 -32.20
N LYS A 281 -20.25 -0.77 -32.20
CA LYS A 281 -20.93 -0.40 -30.96
C LYS A 281 -21.38 -1.63 -30.18
N VAL A 282 -21.16 -1.60 -28.87
CA VAL A 282 -21.49 -2.71 -27.94
C VAL A 282 -22.97 -2.72 -27.60
N ILE A 283 -23.57 -1.55 -27.32
CA ILE A 283 -24.99 -1.44 -26.96
C ILE A 283 -25.93 -2.13 -27.92
N PRO A 284 -25.84 -1.94 -29.27
CA PRO A 284 -26.71 -2.64 -30.20
C PRO A 284 -26.52 -4.17 -30.20
N GLN A 285 -25.36 -4.67 -29.81
CA GLN A 285 -25.08 -6.11 -29.79
C GLN A 285 -25.66 -6.77 -28.51
N VAL A 286 -25.53 -6.12 -27.35
CA VAL A 286 -26.14 -6.63 -26.10
C VAL A 286 -27.66 -6.52 -26.09
N LYS A 287 -28.24 -5.60 -26.86
CA LYS A 287 -29.71 -5.54 -27.08
C LYS A 287 -30.26 -6.75 -27.86
N LYS A 288 -29.41 -7.44 -28.61
CA LYS A 288 -29.83 -8.60 -29.42
C LYS A 288 -29.71 -9.92 -28.68
N LYS A 289 -28.75 -10.03 -27.78
CA LYS A 289 -28.47 -11.26 -27.02
C LYS A 289 -27.63 -10.96 -25.78
N ASP A 290 -27.75 -11.78 -24.78
CA ASP A 290 -26.87 -11.75 -23.60
C ASP A 290 -25.44 -12.09 -24.00
N ILE A 291 -24.47 -11.38 -23.38
CA ILE A 291 -23.06 -11.56 -23.63
C ILE A 291 -22.37 -11.99 -22.32
N LEU A 292 -21.67 -13.11 -22.36
CA LEU A 292 -20.82 -13.57 -21.28
C LEU A 292 -19.36 -13.18 -21.57
N LEU A 293 -18.69 -12.54 -20.61
CA LEU A 293 -17.27 -12.21 -20.66
C LEU A 293 -16.53 -12.89 -19.52
N SER A 294 -15.43 -13.57 -19.81
CA SER A 294 -14.64 -14.31 -18.83
C SER A 294 -13.39 -13.51 -18.44
N TYR A 295 -13.50 -12.69 -17.41
CA TYR A 295 -12.34 -11.95 -16.87
C TYR A 295 -11.44 -12.84 -15.99
N PRO A 296 -10.12 -12.63 -16.01
CA PRO A 296 -9.32 -11.67 -16.79
C PRO A 296 -8.89 -12.17 -18.18
N TYR A 297 -9.40 -13.33 -18.63
CA TYR A 297 -8.99 -13.95 -19.89
C TYR A 297 -9.50 -13.20 -21.12
N GLU A 298 -10.71 -12.66 -21.05
CA GLU A 298 -11.24 -11.74 -22.03
C GLU A 298 -11.08 -10.28 -21.57
N SER A 299 -10.97 -9.38 -22.54
CA SER A 299 -10.79 -7.95 -22.30
C SER A 299 -12.00 -7.31 -21.62
N MET A 300 -11.74 -6.42 -20.67
CA MET A 300 -12.76 -5.57 -20.05
C MET A 300 -13.16 -4.38 -20.94
N ASP A 301 -12.49 -4.17 -22.06
CA ASP A 301 -12.76 -3.05 -22.97
C ASP A 301 -14.21 -2.99 -23.48
N PRO A 302 -14.90 -4.09 -23.79
CA PRO A 302 -16.31 -4.03 -24.15
C PRO A 302 -17.21 -3.37 -23.11
N PHE A 303 -16.98 -3.66 -21.81
CA PHE A 303 -17.71 -3.01 -20.73
C PHE A 303 -17.42 -1.50 -20.70
N LEU A 304 -16.15 -1.10 -20.77
CA LEU A 304 -15.78 0.32 -20.78
C LEU A 304 -16.34 1.06 -22.01
N ARG A 305 -16.30 0.42 -23.19
CA ARG A 305 -16.89 0.97 -24.41
C ARG A 305 -18.39 1.14 -24.27
N MET A 306 -19.08 0.18 -23.69
CA MET A 306 -20.52 0.27 -23.46
C MET A 306 -20.88 1.46 -22.55
N ILE A 307 -20.13 1.70 -21.46
CA ILE A 307 -20.34 2.88 -20.60
C ILE A 307 -20.05 4.17 -21.36
N LYS A 308 -18.97 4.18 -22.17
CA LYS A 308 -18.66 5.31 -23.05
C LYS A 308 -19.80 5.58 -24.05
N GLU A 309 -20.30 4.54 -24.71
CA GLU A 309 -21.45 4.66 -25.65
C GLU A 309 -22.69 5.23 -24.93
N ALA A 310 -22.97 4.70 -23.71
CA ALA A 310 -24.09 5.19 -22.89
C ALA A 310 -23.94 6.66 -22.49
N ALA A 311 -22.74 7.14 -22.24
CA ALA A 311 -22.47 8.54 -21.88
C ALA A 311 -22.88 9.51 -23.00
N TYR A 312 -22.79 9.11 -24.27
CA TYR A 312 -23.08 9.95 -25.42
C TYR A 312 -24.37 9.59 -26.15
N ASP A 313 -25.05 8.50 -25.81
CA ASP A 313 -26.31 8.11 -26.43
C ASP A 313 -27.47 8.97 -25.89
N PRO A 314 -28.16 9.77 -26.71
CA PRO A 314 -29.27 10.62 -26.25
C PRO A 314 -30.47 9.83 -25.74
N THR A 315 -30.59 8.55 -26.03
CA THR A 315 -31.66 7.69 -25.52
C THR A 315 -31.42 7.19 -24.10
N VAL A 316 -30.18 7.20 -23.62
CA VAL A 316 -29.81 6.81 -22.26
C VAL A 316 -30.26 7.90 -21.29
N LEU A 317 -30.97 7.48 -20.24
CA LEU A 317 -31.52 8.34 -19.19
C LEU A 317 -30.67 8.28 -17.92
N THR A 318 -30.37 7.07 -17.45
CA THR A 318 -29.64 6.88 -16.20
C THR A 318 -28.54 5.83 -16.31
N ILE A 319 -27.49 6.00 -15.52
CA ILE A 319 -26.46 4.99 -15.27
C ILE A 319 -26.30 4.84 -13.77
N ARG A 320 -26.51 3.62 -13.24
CA ARG A 320 -26.34 3.29 -11.83
C ARG A 320 -25.32 2.19 -11.70
N ILE A 321 -24.31 2.38 -10.85
CA ILE A 321 -23.18 1.44 -10.75
C ILE A 321 -22.70 1.30 -9.31
N THR A 322 -22.30 0.07 -8.94
CA THR A 322 -21.57 -0.21 -7.69
C THR A 322 -20.08 -0.30 -7.98
N ILE A 323 -19.25 0.33 -7.14
CA ILE A 323 -17.79 0.35 -7.25
C ILE A 323 -17.18 -0.09 -5.92
N TYR A 324 -16.31 -1.10 -5.96
CA TYR A 324 -15.54 -1.56 -4.80
C TYR A 324 -14.12 -0.99 -4.81
N ARG A 325 -13.41 -1.12 -5.95
CA ARG A 325 -12.05 -0.61 -6.15
C ARG A 325 -11.88 -0.02 -7.53
N LEU A 326 -11.10 1.04 -7.60
CA LEU A 326 -10.75 1.72 -8.85
C LEU A 326 -9.23 1.74 -9.06
N ALA A 327 -8.81 1.61 -10.31
CA ALA A 327 -7.42 1.83 -10.67
C ALA A 327 -7.03 3.32 -10.48
N LYS A 328 -5.74 3.60 -10.27
CA LYS A 328 -5.22 4.99 -10.18
C LYS A 328 -5.53 5.84 -11.42
N LYS A 329 -5.71 5.20 -12.60
CA LYS A 329 -6.17 5.83 -13.83
C LYS A 329 -7.40 5.05 -14.32
N ALA A 330 -8.59 5.49 -13.90
CA ALA A 330 -9.83 4.78 -14.13
C ALA A 330 -10.63 5.42 -15.25
N ARG A 331 -10.49 4.92 -16.49
CA ARG A 331 -11.32 5.34 -17.65
C ARG A 331 -12.82 5.23 -17.38
N LEU A 332 -13.23 4.31 -16.51
CA LEU A 332 -14.62 4.17 -16.09
C LEU A 332 -15.14 5.46 -15.46
N VAL A 333 -14.37 6.08 -14.56
CA VAL A 333 -14.76 7.33 -13.90
C VAL A 333 -14.87 8.47 -14.94
N GLU A 334 -13.92 8.57 -15.86
CA GLU A 334 -13.98 9.57 -16.93
C GLU A 334 -15.28 9.46 -17.76
N TYR A 335 -15.72 8.24 -18.06
CA TYR A 335 -16.95 8.01 -18.82
C TYR A 335 -18.22 8.28 -17.98
N LEU A 336 -18.20 8.02 -16.68
CA LEU A 336 -19.30 8.36 -15.78
C LEU A 336 -19.44 9.88 -15.61
N CYS A 337 -18.32 10.59 -15.45
CA CYS A 337 -18.29 12.06 -15.44
C CYS A 337 -18.86 12.62 -16.76
N ALA A 338 -18.37 12.14 -17.89
CA ALA A 338 -18.88 12.56 -19.20
C ALA A 338 -20.39 12.26 -19.37
N ALA A 339 -20.89 11.17 -18.78
CA ALA A 339 -22.32 10.87 -18.81
C ALA A 339 -23.13 11.93 -18.03
N ALA A 340 -22.69 12.30 -16.82
CA ALA A 340 -23.34 13.33 -16.01
C ALA A 340 -23.28 14.70 -16.70
N GLU A 341 -22.13 15.09 -17.23
CA GLU A 341 -21.94 16.32 -18.01
C GLU A 341 -22.84 16.37 -19.28
N ASN A 342 -23.15 15.21 -19.88
CA ASN A 342 -24.10 15.08 -20.99
C ASN A 342 -25.58 14.96 -20.51
N GLY A 343 -25.86 15.31 -19.27
CA GLY A 343 -27.23 15.38 -18.73
C GLY A 343 -27.86 14.03 -18.38
N LYS A 344 -27.06 12.94 -18.21
CA LYS A 344 -27.56 11.66 -17.70
C LYS A 344 -27.63 11.70 -16.17
N GLU A 345 -28.63 11.05 -15.58
CA GLU A 345 -28.64 10.81 -14.14
C GLU A 345 -27.66 9.67 -13.82
N VAL A 346 -26.51 10.01 -13.22
CA VAL A 346 -25.49 9.05 -12.85
C VAL A 346 -25.50 8.87 -11.33
N THR A 347 -25.73 7.63 -10.86
CA THR A 347 -25.63 7.27 -9.46
C THR A 347 -24.52 6.23 -9.25
N VAL A 348 -23.60 6.54 -8.38
CA VAL A 348 -22.45 5.67 -8.04
C VAL A 348 -22.51 5.29 -6.57
N LEU A 349 -22.64 4.01 -6.28
CA LEU A 349 -22.51 3.47 -4.94
C LEU A 349 -21.07 2.98 -4.78
N ILE A 350 -20.25 3.68 -3.99
CA ILE A 350 -18.82 3.41 -3.82
C ILE A 350 -18.52 2.87 -2.42
N GLU A 351 -17.67 1.85 -2.31
CA GLU A 351 -17.20 1.30 -1.05
C GLU A 351 -15.95 2.06 -0.57
N LEU A 352 -16.10 2.89 0.46
CA LEU A 352 -14.96 3.62 1.04
C LEU A 352 -14.09 2.76 1.97
N ARG A 353 -14.61 1.62 2.46
CA ARG A 353 -13.89 0.67 3.33
C ARG A 353 -13.11 -0.40 2.54
N ALA A 354 -12.79 -0.13 1.27
CA ALA A 354 -11.94 -1.02 0.47
C ALA A 354 -10.50 -0.92 0.98
N ARG A 355 -10.07 -1.89 1.79
CA ARG A 355 -8.74 -1.91 2.44
C ARG A 355 -7.61 -1.61 1.45
N PHE A 356 -6.73 -0.67 1.82
CA PHE A 356 -5.58 -0.14 1.07
C PHE A 356 -5.92 0.76 -0.13
N ASP A 357 -7.19 0.92 -0.48
CA ASP A 357 -7.64 1.78 -1.58
C ASP A 357 -8.58 2.90 -1.09
N GLU A 358 -8.70 3.07 0.22
CA GLU A 358 -9.63 4.04 0.83
C GLU A 358 -9.40 5.45 0.29
N GLN A 359 -8.15 5.94 0.31
CA GLN A 359 -7.82 7.28 -0.18
C GLN A 359 -8.11 7.41 -1.68
N ASN A 360 -7.71 6.42 -2.49
CA ASN A 360 -7.98 6.42 -3.91
C ASN A 360 -9.48 6.46 -4.23
N ASN A 361 -10.30 5.74 -3.46
CA ASN A 361 -11.75 5.76 -3.63
C ASN A 361 -12.37 7.10 -3.16
N ILE A 362 -11.82 7.73 -2.13
CA ILE A 362 -12.21 9.08 -1.70
C ILE A 362 -11.92 10.09 -2.81
N ASP A 363 -10.70 10.12 -3.35
CA ASP A 363 -10.29 11.05 -4.41
C ASP A 363 -11.18 10.91 -5.66
N TRP A 364 -11.50 9.67 -6.04
CA TRP A 364 -12.41 9.41 -7.16
C TRP A 364 -13.86 9.80 -6.87
N SER A 365 -14.31 9.67 -5.61
CA SER A 365 -15.66 10.09 -5.24
C SER A 365 -15.84 11.60 -5.35
N GLU A 366 -14.85 12.38 -4.94
CA GLU A 366 -14.83 13.84 -5.11
C GLU A 366 -14.92 14.23 -6.59
N ARG A 367 -14.14 13.57 -7.44
CA ARG A 367 -14.15 13.81 -8.89
C ARG A 367 -15.52 13.53 -9.52
N LEU A 368 -16.21 12.45 -9.07
CA LEU A 368 -17.55 12.11 -9.55
C LEU A 368 -18.58 13.15 -9.11
N GLU A 369 -18.54 13.62 -7.86
CA GLU A 369 -19.43 14.66 -7.33
C GLU A 369 -19.24 15.98 -8.07
N GLU A 370 -18.00 16.41 -8.31
CA GLU A 370 -17.66 17.61 -9.06
C GLU A 370 -18.27 17.58 -10.50
N ALA A 371 -18.34 16.40 -11.11
CA ALA A 371 -18.96 16.22 -12.43
C ALA A 371 -20.49 16.14 -12.39
N GLY A 372 -21.13 16.21 -11.21
CA GLY A 372 -22.56 16.15 -11.04
C GLY A 372 -23.15 14.73 -10.88
N CYS A 373 -22.30 13.71 -10.63
CA CYS A 373 -22.78 12.39 -10.28
C CYS A 373 -23.33 12.38 -8.84
N ARG A 374 -24.40 11.61 -8.60
CA ARG A 374 -24.85 11.30 -7.24
C ARG A 374 -24.00 10.17 -6.67
N VAL A 375 -23.20 10.45 -5.66
CA VAL A 375 -22.38 9.44 -4.97
C VAL A 375 -23.06 8.99 -3.69
N ILE A 376 -23.06 7.67 -3.44
CA ILE A 376 -23.55 7.04 -2.22
C ILE A 376 -22.38 6.27 -1.60
N TYR A 377 -22.05 6.55 -0.34
CA TYR A 377 -20.88 6.06 0.37
C TYR A 377 -21.13 4.78 1.18
N GLY A 378 -21.76 3.79 0.57
CA GLY A 378 -22.08 2.53 1.23
C GLY A 378 -23.25 2.64 2.21
N PHE A 379 -23.35 1.66 3.09
CA PHE A 379 -24.37 1.58 4.14
C PHE A 379 -23.73 1.15 5.45
N GLU A 380 -24.24 1.67 6.56
CA GLU A 380 -23.81 1.26 7.89
C GLU A 380 -24.03 -0.24 8.11
N GLY A 381 -23.05 -0.91 8.73
CA GLY A 381 -23.09 -2.35 9.00
C GLY A 381 -22.97 -3.28 7.78
N TYR A 382 -22.87 -2.74 6.54
CA TYR A 382 -22.77 -3.54 5.32
C TYR A 382 -21.60 -3.09 4.44
N LYS A 383 -20.97 -4.06 3.75
CA LYS A 383 -20.00 -3.78 2.70
C LYS A 383 -20.63 -3.87 1.32
N VAL A 384 -20.36 -2.89 0.48
CA VAL A 384 -20.78 -2.89 -0.92
C VAL A 384 -19.82 -3.77 -1.72
N HIS A 385 -20.17 -5.04 -1.91
CA HIS A 385 -19.32 -5.97 -2.62
C HIS A 385 -19.89 -6.47 -3.95
N SER A 386 -21.17 -6.32 -4.22
CA SER A 386 -21.76 -6.64 -5.52
C SER A 386 -21.20 -5.74 -6.63
N LYS A 387 -21.02 -6.28 -7.83
CA LYS A 387 -20.55 -5.57 -9.03
C LYS A 387 -21.66 -5.55 -10.06
N ILE A 388 -22.48 -4.50 -10.00
CA ILE A 388 -23.68 -4.32 -10.81
C ILE A 388 -23.61 -2.95 -11.47
N CYS A 389 -24.00 -2.90 -12.72
CA CYS A 389 -24.28 -1.66 -13.42
C CYS A 389 -25.66 -1.76 -14.07
N LEU A 390 -26.44 -0.69 -14.01
CA LEU A 390 -27.75 -0.60 -14.66
C LEU A 390 -27.76 0.63 -15.56
N ILE A 391 -27.97 0.42 -16.85
CA ILE A 391 -28.17 1.48 -17.84
C ILE A 391 -29.63 1.48 -18.24
N THR A 392 -30.32 2.59 -18.02
CA THR A 392 -31.72 2.78 -18.38
C THR A 392 -31.78 3.64 -19.62
N TYR A 393 -32.51 3.20 -20.63
CA TYR A 393 -32.66 3.97 -21.86
C TYR A 393 -34.12 3.96 -22.36
N ARG A 394 -34.47 4.98 -23.12
CA ARG A 394 -35.77 5.12 -23.75
C ARG A 394 -35.77 4.47 -25.14
N ASN A 395 -36.71 3.56 -25.38
CA ASN A 395 -36.96 3.00 -26.69
C ASN A 395 -38.40 3.32 -27.11
N ARG A 396 -38.56 4.35 -27.95
CA ARG A 396 -39.87 4.91 -28.29
C ARG A 396 -40.67 5.31 -27.02
N ASN A 397 -41.77 4.60 -26.72
CA ASN A 397 -42.59 4.83 -25.53
C ASN A 397 -42.27 3.92 -24.33
N ASN A 398 -41.27 3.05 -24.48
CA ASN A 398 -40.90 2.09 -23.41
C ASN A 398 -39.58 2.46 -22.81
N ILE A 399 -39.37 2.02 -21.55
CA ILE A 399 -38.12 2.06 -20.86
C ILE A 399 -37.51 0.65 -20.88
N GLU A 400 -36.27 0.56 -21.33
CA GLU A 400 -35.50 -0.68 -21.41
C GLU A 400 -34.20 -0.58 -20.61
N TYR A 401 -33.61 -1.73 -20.27
CA TYR A 401 -32.47 -1.83 -19.36
C TYR A 401 -31.37 -2.68 -20.00
N ILE A 402 -30.13 -2.30 -19.71
CA ILE A 402 -28.95 -3.14 -19.91
C ILE A 402 -28.28 -3.28 -18.54
N THR A 403 -28.07 -4.51 -18.09
CA THR A 403 -27.56 -4.78 -16.76
C THR A 403 -26.31 -5.66 -16.79
N PRO A 404 -25.10 -5.07 -16.88
CA PRO A 404 -23.87 -5.79 -16.60
C PRO A 404 -23.80 -6.23 -15.16
N VAL A 405 -23.53 -7.50 -14.94
CA VAL A 405 -23.40 -8.09 -13.59
C VAL A 405 -22.16 -8.96 -13.57
N SER A 406 -21.26 -8.73 -12.61
CA SER A 406 -20.12 -9.60 -12.38
C SER A 406 -20.48 -10.65 -11.33
N TYR A 407 -20.83 -10.22 -10.12
CA TYR A 407 -21.43 -11.07 -9.10
C TYR A 407 -22.21 -10.24 -8.07
N THR A 408 -23.20 -10.86 -7.46
CA THR A 408 -24.15 -10.21 -6.55
C THR A 408 -24.00 -10.67 -5.09
N HIS A 409 -23.27 -11.78 -4.85
CA HIS A 409 -23.09 -12.38 -3.54
C HIS A 409 -21.63 -12.36 -3.11
N LEU A 410 -21.39 -12.01 -1.85
CA LEU A 410 -20.11 -12.18 -1.19
C LEU A 410 -19.88 -13.68 -0.92
N ARG A 411 -18.80 -14.27 -1.41
CA ARG A 411 -18.37 -15.59 -0.96
C ARG A 411 -17.36 -15.41 0.16
N ALA A 412 -17.53 -16.23 1.22
CA ALA A 412 -16.75 -16.13 2.47
C ALA A 412 -15.26 -16.55 2.35
N HIS A 413 -14.68 -16.57 1.16
CA HIS A 413 -13.30 -17.00 0.92
C HIS A 413 -12.36 -15.85 0.49
N GLU A 414 -12.81 -14.59 0.61
CA GLU A 414 -12.00 -13.43 0.28
C GLU A 414 -11.58 -12.69 1.54
#